data_4ea5f4f2fbd61cd83126cc171e002dbc
#
_entry.id   4ea5f4f2fbd61cd83126cc171e002dbc
#
_cell.length_a   1.000
_cell.length_b   1.000
_cell.length_c   1.000
_cell.angle_alpha   90.00
_cell.angle_beta   90.00
_cell.angle_gamma   90.00
#
_symmetry.space_group_name_H-M   'P 1'
#
loop_
_entity.id
_entity.type
_entity.pdbx_description
1 polymer ?
#
loop_
_entity_poly.entity_id
_entity_poly.type
_entity_poly.pdbx_seq_one_letter_code
_entity_poly.pdbx_strand_id
1 'polypeptide(L)'
;MCNFKSGIVLRDEKEKGGFKLLMSPWTESHSELCQIFKLNDTANAKLYFARVEFSPPTMETAHLVDGYKLKIDEARTPDWFSEEIKENVAAKMAAYIKSIIVSGDVDLLIGGQFIIATGARIGSAKAMVINAICGGTVSAIWGGTVSAIWGGTVSAIRGGTVSEIWGGTVSEIWGGTVSEIRECFDGVIGKISKDANVTDNRK
;
A
#
# COMPACT_ATOMS: atom_id res chain seq x y z
N MET A 1 -7.13 -10.97 3.74
CA MET A 1 -6.16 -10.14 3.03
C MET A 1 -6.23 -8.76 3.67
N CYS A 2 -5.13 -8.25 4.22
CA CYS A 2 -5.12 -6.96 4.90
C CYS A 2 -5.28 -5.83 3.89
N ASN A 3 -6.14 -4.85 4.20
CA ASN A 3 -6.74 -3.99 3.16
C ASN A 3 -5.96 -2.75 2.81
N PHE A 4 -4.81 -2.43 3.00
CA PHE A 4 -4.04 -1.27 2.53
C PHE A 4 -2.89 -0.91 3.47
N LYS A 5 -3.16 -0.42 4.68
CA LYS A 5 -2.11 -0.18 5.66
C LYS A 5 -2.45 -0.85 6.97
N SER A 6 -1.63 -1.82 7.33
CA SER A 6 -1.76 -2.57 8.57
C SER A 6 -0.81 -2.05 9.65
N GLY A 7 -1.24 -2.18 10.88
CA GLY A 7 -0.44 -1.85 12.04
C GLY A 7 -0.77 -2.72 13.25
N ILE A 8 0.14 -2.70 14.20
CA ILE A 8 -0.07 -3.30 15.53
C ILE A 8 0.04 -2.18 16.55
N VAL A 9 -0.97 -2.06 17.38
CA VAL A 9 -1.02 -1.12 18.50
C VAL A 9 -0.69 -1.87 19.77
N LEU A 10 0.44 -1.56 20.37
CA LEU A 10 0.82 -2.10 21.68
C LEU A 10 0.29 -1.20 22.79
N ARG A 11 -0.28 -1.80 23.84
CA ARG A 11 -0.49 -1.09 25.09
C ARG A 11 0.87 -0.75 25.71
N ASP A 12 1.14 0.53 25.90
CA ASP A 12 2.37 1.00 26.53
C ASP A 12 2.11 2.24 27.37
N GLU A 13 1.97 2.05 28.68
CA GLU A 13 1.66 3.12 29.64
C GLU A 13 2.78 4.14 29.80
N LYS A 14 3.99 3.85 29.30
CA LYS A 14 5.15 4.77 29.32
C LYS A 14 5.13 5.73 28.13
N GLU A 15 4.45 5.39 27.08
CA GLU A 15 4.31 6.23 25.89
C GLU A 15 3.22 7.28 26.07
N LYS A 16 3.43 8.47 25.49
CA LYS A 16 2.42 9.51 25.46
C LYS A 16 1.17 9.02 24.72
N GLY A 17 0.05 8.94 25.42
CA GLY A 17 -1.21 8.40 24.89
C GLY A 17 -1.44 6.92 25.22
N GLY A 18 -0.55 6.27 25.99
CA GLY A 18 -0.76 4.91 26.50
C GLY A 18 -0.56 3.79 25.49
N PHE A 19 0.01 4.08 24.29
CA PHE A 19 0.22 3.09 23.25
C PHE A 19 1.42 3.39 22.36
N LYS A 20 1.93 2.34 21.71
CA LYS A 20 2.92 2.40 20.63
C LYS A 20 2.33 1.80 19.36
N LEU A 21 2.43 2.51 18.25
CA LEU A 21 2.00 2.03 16.93
C LEU A 21 3.21 1.48 16.17
N LEU A 22 3.10 0.23 15.71
CA LEU A 22 4.10 -0.48 14.92
C LEU A 22 3.57 -0.71 13.50
N MET A 23 4.31 -0.28 12.50
CA MET A 23 4.02 -0.45 11.08
C MET A 23 5.29 -0.85 10.36
N SER A 24 5.17 -1.50 9.20
CA SER A 24 6.30 -1.82 8.34
C SER A 24 6.05 -1.27 6.93
N PRO A 25 7.06 -0.73 6.24
CA PRO A 25 6.93 -0.36 4.84
C PRO A 25 6.95 -1.58 3.89
N TRP A 26 7.26 -2.78 4.40
CA TRP A 26 7.53 -3.96 3.58
C TRP A 26 6.39 -4.98 3.56
N THR A 27 5.48 -4.90 4.51
CA THR A 27 4.36 -5.85 4.61
C THR A 27 3.12 -5.23 5.23
N GLU A 28 1.98 -5.71 4.79
CA GLU A 28 0.66 -5.42 5.38
C GLU A 28 0.08 -6.66 6.09
N SER A 29 0.83 -7.77 6.15
CA SER A 29 0.43 -8.97 6.88
C SER A 29 0.63 -8.80 8.38
N HIS A 30 -0.44 -8.91 9.18
CA HIS A 30 -0.35 -8.85 10.64
C HIS A 30 0.53 -9.96 11.21
N SER A 31 0.53 -11.16 10.60
CA SER A 31 1.39 -12.26 11.02
C SER A 31 2.88 -11.94 10.81
N GLU A 32 3.22 -11.33 9.66
CA GLU A 32 4.60 -10.89 9.41
C GLU A 32 4.99 -9.72 10.29
N LEU A 33 4.08 -8.77 10.56
CA LEU A 33 4.32 -7.70 11.52
C LEU A 33 4.64 -8.26 12.91
N CYS A 34 3.88 -9.28 13.37
CA CYS A 34 4.16 -9.95 14.62
C CYS A 34 5.58 -10.58 14.64
N GLN A 35 6.00 -11.20 13.54
CA GLN A 35 7.35 -11.78 13.41
C GLN A 35 8.43 -10.69 13.42
N ILE A 36 8.26 -9.63 12.62
CA ILE A 36 9.22 -8.51 12.52
C ILE A 36 9.44 -7.87 13.89
N PHE A 37 8.35 -7.63 14.64
CA PHE A 37 8.42 -6.99 15.95
C PHE A 37 8.54 -7.97 17.11
N LYS A 38 8.73 -9.27 16.83
CA LYS A 38 8.91 -10.35 17.82
C LYS A 38 7.77 -10.41 18.84
N LEU A 39 6.55 -10.25 18.36
CA LEU A 39 5.35 -10.33 19.19
C LEU A 39 4.84 -11.77 19.22
N ASN A 40 4.46 -12.21 20.41
CA ASN A 40 3.90 -13.56 20.58
C ASN A 40 2.39 -13.51 20.33
N ASP A 41 1.95 -14.07 19.21
CA ASP A 41 0.55 -14.12 18.79
C ASP A 41 -0.18 -15.32 19.47
N THR A 42 -0.40 -15.20 20.77
CA THR A 42 -1.12 -16.19 21.59
C THR A 42 -2.53 -15.74 21.93
N ALA A 43 -3.33 -16.63 22.51
CA ALA A 43 -4.68 -16.33 22.98
C ALA A 43 -4.75 -15.13 23.96
N ASN A 44 -3.65 -14.86 24.69
CA ASN A 44 -3.54 -13.73 25.60
C ASN A 44 -2.98 -12.46 24.93
N ALA A 45 -2.67 -12.49 23.64
CA ALA A 45 -2.11 -11.35 22.92
C ALA A 45 -3.00 -10.10 23.00
N LYS A 46 -4.31 -10.30 23.01
CA LYS A 46 -5.31 -9.22 23.14
C LYS A 46 -5.21 -8.37 24.42
N LEU A 47 -4.51 -8.86 25.43
CA LEU A 47 -4.23 -8.07 26.64
C LEU A 47 -3.18 -6.98 26.40
N TYR A 48 -2.32 -7.15 25.37
CA TYR A 48 -1.13 -6.34 25.15
C TYR A 48 -1.12 -5.60 23.83
N PHE A 49 -1.74 -6.13 22.78
CA PHE A 49 -1.78 -5.48 21.47
C PHE A 49 -3.11 -5.72 20.72
N ALA A 50 -3.39 -4.85 19.78
CA ALA A 50 -4.47 -4.98 18.81
C ALA A 50 -3.95 -4.81 17.39
N ARG A 51 -4.49 -5.57 16.45
CA ARG A 51 -4.26 -5.43 15.03
C ARG A 51 -5.22 -4.38 14.48
N VAL A 52 -4.71 -3.52 13.64
CA VAL A 52 -5.50 -2.44 13.04
C VAL A 52 -5.23 -2.37 11.54
N GLU A 53 -6.26 -1.99 10.79
CA GLU A 53 -6.20 -1.69 9.37
C GLU A 53 -6.68 -0.25 9.14
N PHE A 54 -5.97 0.47 8.26
CA PHE A 54 -6.32 1.83 7.89
C PHE A 54 -6.47 1.88 6.37
N SER A 55 -7.69 2.02 5.89
CA SER A 55 -8.03 1.82 4.49
C SER A 55 -8.75 3.03 3.90
N PRO A 56 -8.46 3.38 2.62
CA PRO A 56 -9.20 4.39 1.89
C PRO A 56 -10.64 3.91 1.60
N PRO A 57 -11.55 4.81 1.26
CA PRO A 57 -12.90 4.43 0.80
C PRO A 57 -12.86 3.56 -0.47
N THR A 58 -11.97 3.91 -1.40
CA THR A 58 -11.66 3.14 -2.61
C THR A 58 -10.16 3.22 -2.88
N MET A 59 -9.62 2.26 -3.62
CA MET A 59 -8.19 2.26 -3.95
C MET A 59 -7.80 3.37 -4.92
N GLU A 60 -8.71 3.80 -5.79
CA GLU A 60 -8.50 4.96 -6.67
C GLU A 60 -8.24 6.24 -5.88
N THR A 61 -8.89 6.36 -4.71
CA THR A 61 -8.77 7.51 -3.81
C THR A 61 -7.70 7.33 -2.74
N ALA A 62 -6.84 6.33 -2.86
CA ALA A 62 -5.80 6.05 -1.86
C ALA A 62 -4.82 7.22 -1.62
N HIS A 63 -4.71 8.15 -2.57
CA HIS A 63 -3.93 9.38 -2.41
C HIS A 63 -4.67 10.51 -1.65
N LEU A 64 -5.96 10.32 -1.34
CA LEU A 64 -6.79 11.25 -0.57
C LEU A 64 -6.96 10.70 0.86
N VAL A 65 -6.20 11.21 1.80
CA VAL A 65 -6.20 10.69 3.17
C VAL A 65 -7.51 10.96 3.92
N ASP A 66 -8.23 12.00 3.48
CA ASP A 66 -9.55 12.32 4.04
C ASP A 66 -10.54 11.21 3.63
N GLY A 67 -11.21 10.62 4.62
CA GLY A 67 -12.13 9.51 4.40
C GLY A 67 -11.56 8.12 4.69
N TYR A 68 -10.26 8.00 4.97
CA TYR A 68 -9.70 6.75 5.49
C TYR A 68 -10.38 6.34 6.80
N LYS A 69 -10.55 5.05 6.98
CA LYS A 69 -11.17 4.48 8.18
C LYS A 69 -10.24 3.52 8.88
N LEU A 70 -10.15 3.68 10.21
CA LEU A 70 -9.48 2.72 11.08
C LEU A 70 -10.45 1.61 11.43
N LYS A 71 -10.05 0.38 11.15
CA LYS A 71 -10.74 -0.84 11.57
C LYS A 71 -9.84 -1.60 12.53
N ILE A 72 -10.41 -2.15 13.59
CA ILE A 72 -9.73 -3.08 14.47
C ILE A 72 -9.95 -4.47 13.90
N ASP A 73 -8.86 -5.17 13.58
CA ASP A 73 -8.88 -6.53 13.00
C ASP A 73 -8.77 -7.58 14.11
N GLU A 74 -9.73 -7.52 15.04
CA GLU A 74 -9.88 -8.44 16.15
C GLU A 74 -11.34 -8.85 16.29
N ALA A 75 -11.59 -10.08 16.73
CA ALA A 75 -12.94 -10.57 16.98
C ALA A 75 -13.66 -9.76 18.08
N ARG A 76 -12.91 -9.17 19.01
CA ARG A 76 -13.37 -8.29 20.06
C ARG A 76 -12.33 -7.22 20.32
N THR A 77 -12.75 -5.96 20.33
CA THR A 77 -11.89 -4.83 20.72
C THR A 77 -11.40 -5.02 22.15
N PRO A 78 -10.09 -4.90 22.42
CA PRO A 78 -9.55 -4.97 23.77
C PRO A 78 -10.09 -3.84 24.64
N ASP A 79 -10.36 -4.12 25.91
CA ASP A 79 -10.97 -3.15 26.83
C ASP A 79 -10.09 -1.89 27.05
N TRP A 80 -8.78 -2.00 26.88
CA TRP A 80 -7.85 -0.87 26.98
C TRP A 80 -7.82 0.01 25.72
N PHE A 81 -8.35 -0.46 24.59
CA PHE A 81 -8.35 0.26 23.31
C PHE A 81 -9.53 1.23 23.26
N SER A 82 -9.41 2.37 23.94
CA SER A 82 -10.44 3.41 24.03
C SER A 82 -10.66 4.14 22.70
N GLU A 83 -11.77 4.88 22.57
CA GLU A 83 -12.01 5.74 21.40
C GLU A 83 -10.93 6.81 21.26
N GLU A 84 -10.40 7.34 22.35
CA GLU A 84 -9.27 8.29 22.32
C GLU A 84 -8.01 7.65 21.70
N ILE A 85 -7.68 6.42 22.10
CA ILE A 85 -6.57 5.67 21.47
C ILE A 85 -6.84 5.45 20.01
N LYS A 86 -8.05 5.08 19.64
CA LYS A 86 -8.45 4.85 18.25
C LYS A 86 -8.28 6.09 17.37
N GLU A 87 -8.72 7.27 17.86
CA GLU A 87 -8.55 8.54 17.15
C GLU A 87 -7.06 8.89 17.00
N ASN A 88 -6.27 8.74 18.06
CA ASN A 88 -4.83 8.98 18.02
C ASN A 88 -4.08 8.02 17.08
N VAL A 89 -4.46 6.75 17.04
CA VAL A 89 -3.91 5.76 16.09
C VAL A 89 -4.27 6.15 14.67
N ALA A 90 -5.53 6.49 14.40
CA ALA A 90 -5.98 6.94 13.09
C ALA A 90 -5.20 8.18 12.63
N ALA A 91 -5.00 9.16 13.49
CA ALA A 91 -4.22 10.36 13.19
C ALA A 91 -2.75 10.04 12.87
N LYS A 92 -2.12 9.14 13.62
CA LYS A 92 -0.74 8.70 13.34
C LYS A 92 -0.63 7.94 12.02
N MET A 93 -1.59 7.05 11.71
CA MET A 93 -1.63 6.32 10.44
C MET A 93 -1.89 7.27 9.27
N ALA A 94 -2.80 8.24 9.43
CA ALA A 94 -3.05 9.28 8.43
C ALA A 94 -1.79 10.11 8.14
N ALA A 95 -1.04 10.50 9.18
CA ALA A 95 0.23 11.21 9.02
C ALA A 95 1.27 10.36 8.26
N TYR A 96 1.34 9.06 8.56
CA TYR A 96 2.20 8.13 7.82
C TYR A 96 1.80 8.05 6.34
N ILE A 97 0.51 7.84 6.03
CA ILE A 97 0.03 7.79 4.65
C ILE A 97 0.35 9.09 3.92
N LYS A 98 0.11 10.25 4.54
CA LYS A 98 0.48 11.55 3.95
C LYS A 98 1.96 11.64 3.60
N SER A 99 2.84 11.05 4.41
CA SER A 99 4.28 11.09 4.20
C SER A 99 4.78 10.23 3.03
N ILE A 100 3.99 9.24 2.58
CA ILE A 100 4.33 8.36 1.47
C ILE A 100 3.62 8.71 0.16
N ILE A 101 2.75 9.72 0.16
CA ILE A 101 2.10 10.21 -1.05
C ILE A 101 3.08 11.09 -1.84
N VAL A 102 3.26 10.74 -3.11
CA VAL A 102 4.02 11.52 -4.07
C VAL A 102 3.06 12.21 -5.01
N SER A 103 3.03 13.55 -5.00
CA SER A 103 2.13 14.37 -5.81
C SER A 103 2.85 15.34 -6.75
N GLY A 104 4.18 15.40 -6.69
CA GLY A 104 5.02 16.28 -7.51
C GLY A 104 5.92 15.53 -8.49
N ASP A 105 6.88 16.25 -9.05
CA ASP A 105 7.86 15.72 -10.00
C ASP A 105 9.04 15.12 -9.24
N VAL A 106 9.36 13.86 -9.51
CA VAL A 106 10.47 13.13 -8.92
C VAL A 106 11.18 12.32 -9.99
N ASP A 107 12.47 12.60 -10.20
CA ASP A 107 13.26 11.89 -11.22
C ASP A 107 13.44 10.42 -10.87
N LEU A 108 13.66 10.10 -9.60
CA LEU A 108 13.98 8.76 -9.17
C LEU A 108 13.43 8.45 -7.77
N LEU A 109 12.57 7.44 -7.67
CA LEU A 109 12.14 6.84 -6.42
C LEU A 109 12.95 5.56 -6.14
N ILE A 110 13.59 5.48 -4.98
CA ILE A 110 14.36 4.31 -4.54
C ILE A 110 13.96 3.92 -3.13
N GLY A 111 13.75 2.63 -2.90
CA GLY A 111 13.42 2.10 -1.58
C GLY A 111 12.08 2.63 -1.05
N GLY A 112 11.72 2.24 0.17
CA GLY A 112 10.52 2.76 0.84
C GLY A 112 9.19 2.28 0.31
N GLN A 113 8.15 2.97 0.76
CA GLN A 113 6.75 2.72 0.40
C GLN A 113 6.13 4.02 -0.13
N PHE A 114 5.37 3.94 -1.23
CA PHE A 114 4.82 5.12 -1.90
C PHE A 114 3.42 4.91 -2.43
N ILE A 115 2.68 6.00 -2.56
CA ILE A 115 1.42 6.13 -3.30
C ILE A 115 1.64 7.23 -4.33
N ILE A 116 1.43 6.92 -5.61
CA ILE A 116 1.57 7.89 -6.69
C ILE A 116 0.22 8.56 -6.92
N ALA A 117 0.15 9.84 -6.62
CA ALA A 117 -1.07 10.63 -6.76
C ALA A 117 -1.29 11.11 -8.19
N THR A 118 -2.50 11.56 -8.46
CA THR A 118 -2.86 12.25 -9.70
C THR A 118 -2.00 13.51 -9.88
N GLY A 119 -1.43 13.69 -11.07
CA GLY A 119 -0.55 14.82 -11.39
C GLY A 119 0.93 14.62 -11.08
N ALA A 120 1.31 13.59 -10.32
CA ALA A 120 2.70 13.23 -10.08
C ALA A 120 3.42 12.82 -11.38
N ARG A 121 4.72 13.14 -11.48
CA ARG A 121 5.58 12.71 -12.59
C ARG A 121 6.82 12.04 -12.02
N ILE A 122 6.95 10.77 -12.30
CA ILE A 122 8.05 9.93 -11.81
C ILE A 122 8.90 9.49 -13.00
N GLY A 123 10.16 9.87 -13.02
CA GLY A 123 11.10 9.42 -14.05
C GLY A 123 11.37 7.92 -13.96
N SER A 124 11.78 7.45 -12.80
CA SER A 124 12.08 6.03 -12.58
C SER A 124 11.69 5.58 -11.17
N ALA A 125 11.17 4.37 -11.07
CA ALA A 125 10.86 3.69 -9.81
C ALA A 125 11.66 2.38 -9.72
N LYS A 126 12.46 2.19 -8.64
CA LYS A 126 13.38 1.07 -8.50
C LYS A 126 13.40 0.52 -7.08
N ALA A 127 13.26 -0.81 -6.94
CA ALA A 127 13.43 -1.58 -5.70
C ALA A 127 12.65 -0.98 -4.51
N MET A 128 11.33 -0.89 -4.63
CA MET A 128 10.42 -0.28 -3.66
C MET A 128 9.06 -0.99 -3.63
N VAL A 129 8.23 -0.59 -2.70
CA VAL A 129 6.82 -0.92 -2.66
C VAL A 129 6.01 0.31 -3.10
N ILE A 130 5.20 0.19 -4.14
CA ILE A 130 4.21 1.16 -4.53
C ILE A 130 2.84 0.55 -4.23
N ASN A 131 2.15 1.08 -3.21
CA ASN A 131 0.84 0.56 -2.82
C ASN A 131 -0.22 0.81 -3.89
N ALA A 132 -0.19 1.99 -4.50
CA ALA A 132 -1.12 2.35 -5.56
C ALA A 132 -0.51 3.39 -6.51
N ILE A 133 -0.81 3.27 -7.79
CA ILE A 133 -0.69 4.33 -8.78
C ILE A 133 -2.12 4.78 -9.07
N CYS A 134 -2.54 5.89 -8.44
CA CYS A 134 -3.91 6.40 -8.57
C CYS A 134 -4.07 7.29 -9.81
N GLY A 135 -2.94 7.78 -10.35
CA GLY A 135 -2.88 8.66 -11.52
C GLY A 135 -1.44 9.12 -11.79
N GLY A 136 -1.28 10.24 -12.50
CA GLY A 136 0.05 10.77 -12.83
C GLY A 136 0.78 9.97 -13.91
N THR A 137 2.09 10.19 -14.02
CA THR A 137 2.94 9.54 -15.02
C THR A 137 4.15 8.87 -14.36
N VAL A 138 4.41 7.62 -14.69
CA VAL A 138 5.62 6.89 -14.31
C VAL A 138 6.32 6.45 -15.58
N SER A 139 7.51 6.99 -15.86
CA SER A 139 8.21 6.66 -17.11
C SER A 139 8.75 5.22 -17.10
N ALA A 140 9.29 4.76 -15.98
CA ALA A 140 9.75 3.37 -15.90
C ALA A 140 9.65 2.78 -14.48
N ILE A 141 9.19 1.53 -14.40
CA ILE A 141 9.27 0.68 -13.21
C ILE A 141 10.35 -0.37 -13.49
N TRP A 142 11.47 -0.30 -12.76
CA TRP A 142 12.63 -1.18 -12.96
C TRP A 142 12.64 -2.40 -12.04
N GLY A 143 11.85 -2.38 -10.97
CA GLY A 143 11.82 -3.45 -9.99
C GLY A 143 10.92 -3.12 -8.82
N GLY A 144 10.98 -3.95 -7.76
CA GLY A 144 10.11 -3.80 -6.57
C GLY A 144 8.72 -4.38 -6.78
N THR A 145 7.79 -3.96 -5.94
CA THR A 145 6.40 -4.42 -5.97
C THR A 145 5.46 -3.25 -6.14
N VAL A 146 4.56 -3.32 -7.10
CA VAL A 146 3.42 -2.41 -7.27
C VAL A 146 2.16 -3.20 -6.95
N SER A 147 1.42 -2.82 -5.92
CA SER A 147 0.22 -3.55 -5.54
C SER A 147 -0.90 -3.35 -6.55
N ALA A 148 -1.15 -2.11 -6.98
CA ALA A 148 -2.16 -1.86 -8.01
C ALA A 148 -1.87 -0.60 -8.84
N ILE A 149 -2.22 -0.66 -10.12
CA ILE A 149 -2.31 0.48 -11.03
C ILE A 149 -3.79 0.73 -11.29
N TRP A 150 -4.31 1.83 -10.75
CA TRP A 150 -5.72 2.22 -10.85
C TRP A 150 -5.96 3.24 -11.97
N GLY A 151 -4.92 3.99 -12.34
CA GLY A 151 -5.02 5.02 -13.36
C GLY A 151 -3.66 5.63 -13.72
N GLY A 152 -3.67 6.69 -14.52
CA GLY A 152 -2.48 7.37 -14.98
C GLY A 152 -1.77 6.67 -16.13
N THR A 153 -0.49 7.00 -16.33
CA THR A 153 0.32 6.45 -17.43
C THR A 153 1.60 5.84 -16.89
N VAL A 154 1.83 4.58 -17.18
CA VAL A 154 3.11 3.90 -16.96
C VAL A 154 3.71 3.60 -18.34
N SER A 155 4.81 4.27 -18.70
CA SER A 155 5.39 4.07 -20.03
C SER A 155 6.06 2.71 -20.16
N ALA A 156 6.77 2.23 -19.15
CA ALA A 156 7.39 0.92 -19.19
C ALA A 156 7.43 0.20 -17.84
N ILE A 157 7.07 -1.08 -17.83
CA ILE A 157 7.39 -2.03 -16.76
C ILE A 157 8.54 -2.87 -17.25
N ARG A 158 9.73 -2.69 -16.64
CA ARG A 158 10.99 -3.37 -17.05
C ARG A 158 11.34 -4.53 -16.15
N GLY A 159 10.72 -4.64 -14.98
CA GLY A 159 10.93 -5.72 -14.02
C GLY A 159 10.11 -5.54 -12.75
N GLY A 160 10.30 -6.45 -11.79
CA GLY A 160 9.54 -6.46 -10.53
C GLY A 160 8.19 -7.17 -10.63
N THR A 161 7.32 -6.90 -9.69
CA THR A 161 5.98 -7.51 -9.62
C THR A 161 4.92 -6.42 -9.60
N VAL A 162 3.95 -6.49 -10.48
CA VAL A 162 2.70 -5.71 -10.44
C VAL A 162 1.59 -6.69 -10.12
N SER A 163 0.90 -6.52 -8.99
CA SER A 163 -0.14 -7.46 -8.62
C SER A 163 -1.38 -7.29 -9.49
N GLU A 164 -1.85 -6.06 -9.66
CA GLU A 164 -3.08 -5.82 -10.42
C GLU A 164 -2.99 -4.55 -11.27
N ILE A 165 -3.57 -4.60 -12.46
CA ILE A 165 -3.79 -3.42 -13.31
C ILE A 165 -5.30 -3.30 -13.53
N TRP A 166 -5.89 -2.22 -13.01
CA TRP A 166 -7.32 -1.93 -13.05
C TRP A 166 -7.68 -0.87 -14.09
N GLY A 167 -6.73 0.02 -14.41
CA GLY A 167 -7.00 1.13 -15.32
C GLY A 167 -5.73 1.86 -15.74
N GLY A 168 -5.91 2.95 -16.48
CA GLY A 168 -4.83 3.77 -17.00
C GLY A 168 -4.17 3.20 -18.24
N THR A 169 -3.04 3.75 -18.60
CA THR A 169 -2.26 3.33 -19.78
C THR A 169 -0.94 2.73 -19.36
N VAL A 170 -0.67 1.49 -19.76
CA VAL A 170 0.66 0.88 -19.67
C VAL A 170 1.17 0.65 -21.10
N SER A 171 2.16 1.43 -21.52
CA SER A 171 2.60 1.38 -22.92
C SER A 171 3.39 0.11 -23.23
N GLU A 172 4.28 -0.31 -22.34
CA GLU A 172 5.13 -1.48 -22.59
C GLU A 172 5.37 -2.29 -21.32
N ILE A 173 5.31 -3.61 -21.43
CA ILE A 173 5.73 -4.55 -20.40
C ILE A 173 6.87 -5.39 -20.98
N TRP A 174 8.11 -5.09 -20.56
CA TRP A 174 9.32 -5.72 -21.06
C TRP A 174 9.72 -6.96 -20.27
N GLY A 175 9.41 -6.99 -18.98
CA GLY A 175 9.76 -8.09 -18.10
C GLY A 175 9.08 -7.98 -16.74
N GLY A 176 9.40 -8.93 -15.86
CA GLY A 176 8.76 -9.03 -14.55
C GLY A 176 7.46 -9.82 -14.59
N THR A 177 6.69 -9.71 -13.52
CA THR A 177 5.41 -10.41 -13.36
C THR A 177 4.28 -9.41 -13.21
N VAL A 178 3.22 -9.57 -14.02
CA VAL A 178 1.92 -8.91 -13.80
C VAL A 178 0.93 -10.01 -13.49
N SER A 179 0.49 -10.07 -12.22
CA SER A 179 -0.32 -11.19 -11.74
C SER A 179 -1.74 -11.15 -12.31
N GLU A 180 -2.31 -9.95 -12.51
CA GLU A 180 -3.63 -9.82 -13.11
C GLU A 180 -3.78 -8.48 -13.85
N ILE A 181 -4.26 -8.54 -15.09
CA ILE A 181 -4.82 -7.39 -15.80
C ILE A 181 -6.33 -7.59 -15.79
N ARG A 182 -7.04 -6.70 -15.10
CA ARG A 182 -8.50 -6.74 -15.02
C ARG A 182 -9.12 -5.94 -16.14
N GLU A 183 -10.42 -6.08 -16.32
CA GLU A 183 -11.18 -5.30 -17.27
C GLU A 183 -11.10 -3.81 -16.88
N CYS A 184 -10.32 -3.07 -17.67
CA CYS A 184 -10.08 -1.65 -17.45
C CYS A 184 -11.06 -0.88 -18.33
N PHE A 185 -11.96 -0.11 -17.73
CA PHE A 185 -12.99 0.64 -18.47
C PHE A 185 -12.39 1.60 -19.52
N ASP A 186 -11.22 2.17 -19.28
CA ASP A 186 -10.50 3.07 -20.20
C ASP A 186 -9.00 2.75 -20.28
N GLY A 187 -8.61 1.53 -19.88
CA GLY A 187 -7.20 1.15 -19.80
C GLY A 187 -6.65 0.67 -21.13
N VAL A 188 -5.45 1.09 -21.44
CA VAL A 188 -4.69 0.63 -22.61
C VAL A 188 -3.45 -0.10 -22.15
N ILE A 189 -3.32 -1.36 -22.56
CA ILE A 189 -2.05 -2.07 -22.48
C ILE A 189 -1.49 -2.16 -23.90
N GLY A 190 -0.32 -1.58 -24.09
CA GLY A 190 0.35 -1.59 -25.39
C GLY A 190 1.09 -2.91 -25.63
N LYS A 191 2.41 -2.86 -25.75
CA LYS A 191 3.22 -4.02 -26.09
C LYS A 191 3.60 -4.85 -24.86
N ILE A 192 3.35 -6.16 -24.92
CA ILE A 192 3.83 -7.14 -23.93
C ILE A 192 4.96 -7.96 -24.56
N SER A 193 6.13 -7.97 -23.92
CA SER A 193 7.27 -8.79 -24.35
C SER A 193 7.04 -10.26 -23.99
N LYS A 194 7.59 -11.17 -24.78
CA LYS A 194 7.62 -12.60 -24.47
C LYS A 194 8.35 -12.96 -23.17
N ASP A 195 9.20 -12.08 -22.67
CA ASP A 195 9.98 -12.27 -21.43
C ASP A 195 9.21 -11.81 -20.18
N ALA A 196 8.03 -11.22 -20.36
CA ALA A 196 7.13 -10.83 -19.27
C ALA A 196 6.15 -11.96 -18.94
N ASN A 197 5.97 -12.22 -17.65
CA ASN A 197 4.95 -13.15 -17.18
C ASN A 197 3.66 -12.36 -16.84
N VAL A 198 2.65 -12.46 -17.69
CA VAL A 198 1.43 -11.64 -17.59
C VAL A 198 0.21 -12.52 -17.64
N THR A 199 -0.65 -12.40 -16.62
CA THR A 199 -2.01 -12.97 -16.65
C THR A 199 -2.98 -11.87 -17.11
N ASP A 200 -3.52 -12.02 -18.30
CA ASP A 200 -4.45 -11.06 -18.90
C ASP A 200 -5.88 -11.63 -18.87
N ASN A 201 -6.72 -11.08 -18.02
CA ASN A 201 -8.11 -11.49 -17.85
C ASN A 201 -9.11 -10.55 -18.53
N ARG A 202 -8.63 -9.64 -19.38
CA ARG A 202 -9.52 -8.76 -20.16
C ARG A 202 -10.35 -9.60 -21.14
N LYS A 203 -11.64 -9.36 -21.16
CA LYS A 203 -12.58 -9.96 -22.11
C LYS A 203 -12.87 -9.02 -23.26
#